data_0b893c8169b8e275dbc4a7563b488d80
#
_entry.id   0b893c8169b8e275dbc4a7563b488d80
#
_cell.length_a   1.000
_cell.length_b   1.000
_cell.length_c   1.000
_cell.angle_alpha   90.00
_cell.angle_beta   90.00
_cell.angle_gamma   90.00
#
_symmetry.space_group_name_H-M   'P 1'
#
loop_
_entity.id
_entity.type
_entity.pdbx_description
1 polymer ?
#
loop_
_entity_poly.entity_id
_entity_poly.type
_entity_poly.pdbx_seq_one_letter_code
_entity_poly.pdbx_strand_id
1 'polypeptide(L)'
;MKFFSDNAAQVHPRVWDAMRAADAADAAYDGDGLSARLDAAFSALFKADCAVLWVASGTAANCLALAAMCPPHGGVLCHREAHIEVDECGAPGFYTHGAKLMLVDGPGAKLTVDALAKAVAPIRNDVHQVQPHAISITQATELGRVYAPAEVAALGAFARTHGLGLHMDGARFANAVAHLGCAPADLTVRAGVTALSFGCVKNGGMNAEALVFFDPALAEVTRLNRKRAGHLQSKGRFLAAQLLAMIEHGLWLDNARAANAAAAEIAAVCGDRLLEPVEANEIFVSLAPAEAAALRKQGFDFYDWPAPANGSGHGHEGAARLVTAWNSPVDQVSALARAIAAL
;
A
#
# COMPACT_ATOMS: atom_id res chain seq x y z
N MET A 1 -18.32 1.86 -16.87
CA MET A 1 -17.96 0.87 -15.82
C MET A 1 -16.50 1.06 -15.48
N LYS A 2 -16.19 1.38 -14.23
CA LYS A 2 -14.86 1.92 -13.86
C LYS A 2 -13.99 0.84 -13.21
N PHE A 3 -12.91 0.45 -13.90
CA PHE A 3 -11.92 -0.52 -13.45
C PHE A 3 -10.49 0.06 -13.48
N PHE A 4 -10.36 1.39 -13.44
CA PHE A 4 -9.06 2.04 -13.54
C PHE A 4 -8.36 2.24 -12.19
N SER A 5 -9.11 2.42 -11.08
CA SER A 5 -8.53 2.63 -9.75
C SER A 5 -9.55 2.45 -8.63
N ASP A 6 -9.14 1.80 -7.55
CA ASP A 6 -9.86 1.71 -6.28
C ASP A 6 -9.95 3.06 -5.54
N ASN A 7 -9.10 4.04 -5.88
CA ASN A 7 -9.26 5.42 -5.42
C ASN A 7 -10.56 6.09 -5.92
N ALA A 8 -11.18 5.57 -6.98
CA ALA A 8 -12.44 6.07 -7.50
C ALA A 8 -13.68 5.45 -6.84
N ALA A 9 -13.48 4.50 -5.92
CA ALA A 9 -14.56 3.85 -5.19
C ALA A 9 -15.30 4.83 -4.27
N GLN A 10 -16.53 4.49 -3.92
CA GLN A 10 -17.30 5.27 -2.96
C GLN A 10 -16.74 5.11 -1.55
N VAL A 11 -17.01 6.10 -0.71
CA VAL A 11 -16.80 5.97 0.73
C VAL A 11 -17.84 5.02 1.31
N HIS A 12 -17.39 4.08 2.15
CA HIS A 12 -18.27 3.09 2.75
C HIS A 12 -19.31 3.75 3.69
N PRO A 13 -20.60 3.35 3.68
CA PRO A 13 -21.64 3.97 4.51
C PRO A 13 -21.30 4.03 6.01
N ARG A 14 -20.71 2.97 6.57
CA ARG A 14 -20.26 2.96 7.98
C ARG A 14 -19.18 4.01 8.29
N VAL A 15 -18.35 4.35 7.31
CA VAL A 15 -17.36 5.44 7.47
C VAL A 15 -18.07 6.79 7.51
N TRP A 16 -19.07 7.00 6.64
CA TRP A 16 -19.92 8.19 6.69
C TRP A 16 -20.64 8.33 8.03
N ASP A 17 -21.21 7.24 8.56
CA ASP A 17 -21.92 7.25 9.83
C ASP A 17 -20.97 7.56 11.00
N ALA A 18 -19.77 7.00 11.01
CA ALA A 18 -18.74 7.31 12.00
C ALA A 18 -18.31 8.79 11.96
N MET A 19 -18.16 9.35 10.76
CA MET A 19 -17.84 10.78 10.61
C MET A 19 -18.98 11.68 11.09
N ARG A 20 -20.23 11.34 10.80
CA ARG A 20 -21.40 12.07 11.32
C ARG A 20 -21.45 12.01 12.85
N ALA A 21 -21.19 10.84 13.43
CA ALA A 21 -21.14 10.68 14.89
C ALA A 21 -20.00 11.48 15.55
N ALA A 22 -18.89 11.71 14.81
CA ALA A 22 -17.77 12.52 15.26
C ALA A 22 -18.03 14.04 15.15
N ASP A 23 -19.17 14.48 14.59
CA ASP A 23 -19.49 15.90 14.42
C ASP A 23 -20.04 16.51 15.71
N ALA A 24 -19.20 16.57 16.73
CA ALA A 24 -19.42 17.22 18.01
C ALA A 24 -18.18 18.07 18.36
N ALA A 25 -18.35 19.05 19.24
CA ALA A 25 -17.22 19.83 19.75
C ALA A 25 -16.32 18.93 20.61
N ASP A 26 -15.02 18.92 20.31
CA ASP A 26 -14.00 18.18 21.02
C ASP A 26 -12.65 18.92 20.87
N ALA A 27 -11.60 18.43 21.53
CA ALA A 27 -10.27 18.99 21.44
C ALA A 27 -9.76 19.04 19.98
N ALA A 28 -8.97 20.05 19.68
CA ALA A 28 -8.42 20.23 18.34
C ALA A 28 -7.26 19.29 18.05
N TYR A 29 -6.99 19.11 16.77
CA TYR A 29 -5.91 18.29 16.21
C TYR A 29 -6.09 16.81 16.54
N ASP A 30 -5.17 16.18 17.27
CA ASP A 30 -5.20 14.80 17.73
C ASP A 30 -5.37 14.67 19.26
N GLY A 31 -5.80 15.76 19.92
CA GLY A 31 -6.15 15.74 21.34
C GLY A 31 -7.56 15.24 21.65
N ASP A 32 -8.32 14.87 20.63
CA ASP A 32 -9.71 14.41 20.75
C ASP A 32 -9.81 12.95 21.24
N GLY A 33 -10.98 12.60 21.75
CA GLY A 33 -11.23 11.28 22.32
C GLY A 33 -11.15 10.13 21.32
N LEU A 34 -11.39 10.37 20.00
CA LEU A 34 -11.27 9.33 18.97
C LEU A 34 -9.80 9.10 18.60
N SER A 35 -9.03 10.17 18.42
CA SER A 35 -7.57 10.05 18.17
C SER A 35 -6.87 9.31 19.32
N ALA A 36 -7.25 9.58 20.58
CA ALA A 36 -6.70 8.92 21.74
C ALA A 36 -6.94 7.38 21.79
N ARG A 37 -7.92 6.86 21.03
CA ARG A 37 -8.23 5.43 20.95
C ARG A 37 -7.37 4.66 19.94
N LEU A 38 -6.71 5.35 19.02
CA LEU A 38 -6.05 4.70 17.87
C LEU A 38 -4.94 3.74 18.30
N ASP A 39 -4.07 4.15 19.21
CA ASP A 39 -2.96 3.29 19.68
C ASP A 39 -3.49 1.97 20.25
N ALA A 40 -4.50 2.03 21.11
CA ALA A 40 -5.10 0.84 21.71
C ALA A 40 -5.82 -0.04 20.67
N ALA A 41 -6.55 0.57 19.73
CA ALA A 41 -7.30 -0.16 18.71
C ALA A 41 -6.37 -0.90 17.73
N PHE A 42 -5.30 -0.25 17.28
CA PHE A 42 -4.30 -0.87 16.40
C PHE A 42 -3.41 -1.86 17.15
N SER A 43 -3.07 -1.59 18.41
CA SER A 43 -2.35 -2.57 19.25
C SER A 43 -3.15 -3.87 19.44
N ALA A 44 -4.47 -3.76 19.59
CA ALA A 44 -5.35 -4.92 19.62
C ALA A 44 -5.40 -5.66 18.26
N LEU A 45 -5.36 -4.93 17.12
CA LEU A 45 -5.34 -5.52 15.79
C LEU A 45 -4.03 -6.30 15.52
N PHE A 46 -2.90 -5.70 15.85
CA PHE A 46 -1.56 -6.28 15.59
C PHE A 46 -1.04 -7.16 16.71
N LYS A 47 -1.75 -7.25 17.86
CA LYS A 47 -1.32 -8.02 19.03
C LYS A 47 0.08 -7.61 19.55
N ALA A 48 0.39 -6.33 19.43
CA ALA A 48 1.65 -5.72 19.88
C ALA A 48 1.42 -4.23 20.12
N ASP A 49 2.17 -3.65 21.04
CA ASP A 49 2.14 -2.21 21.27
C ASP A 49 2.57 -1.47 20.01
N CYS A 50 1.82 -0.44 19.63
CA CYS A 50 2.16 0.44 18.54
C CYS A 50 1.68 1.87 18.79
N ALA A 51 2.33 2.82 18.15
CA ALA A 51 1.88 4.21 18.09
C ALA A 51 1.32 4.52 16.72
N VAL A 52 0.19 5.23 16.67
CA VAL A 52 -0.57 5.48 15.44
C VAL A 52 -0.79 6.96 15.21
N LEU A 53 -0.46 7.42 14.01
CA LEU A 53 -0.72 8.77 13.58
C LEU A 53 -1.63 8.73 12.35
N TRP A 54 -2.77 9.41 12.39
CA TRP A 54 -3.56 9.61 11.18
C TRP A 54 -2.92 10.67 10.28
N VAL A 55 -3.00 10.45 8.98
CA VAL A 55 -2.62 11.38 7.91
C VAL A 55 -3.66 11.34 6.80
N ALA A 56 -3.63 12.32 5.88
CA ALA A 56 -4.66 12.46 4.85
C ALA A 56 -4.36 11.71 3.54
N SER A 57 -3.16 11.15 3.37
CA SER A 57 -2.76 10.44 2.15
C SER A 57 -1.70 9.37 2.42
N GLY A 58 -1.65 8.34 1.55
CA GLY A 58 -0.63 7.30 1.57
C GLY A 58 0.78 7.86 1.38
N THR A 59 0.96 8.81 0.46
CA THR A 59 2.23 9.52 0.25
C THR A 59 2.74 10.17 1.53
N ALA A 60 1.85 10.81 2.31
CA ALA A 60 2.25 11.39 3.60
C ALA A 60 2.67 10.32 4.61
N ALA A 61 1.97 9.19 4.66
CA ALA A 61 2.33 8.07 5.53
C ALA A 61 3.71 7.51 5.16
N ASN A 62 3.94 7.22 3.88
CA ASN A 62 5.21 6.71 3.37
C ASN A 62 6.37 7.67 3.68
N CYS A 63 6.22 8.93 3.29
CA CYS A 63 7.27 9.92 3.46
C CYS A 63 7.62 10.19 4.93
N LEU A 64 6.62 10.26 5.82
CA LEU A 64 6.85 10.47 7.25
C LEU A 64 7.48 9.24 7.91
N ALA A 65 7.08 8.01 7.51
CA ALA A 65 7.72 6.79 7.95
C ALA A 65 9.20 6.76 7.58
N LEU A 66 9.52 7.05 6.32
CA LEU A 66 10.90 7.06 5.82
C LEU A 66 11.73 8.16 6.50
N ALA A 67 11.15 9.35 6.71
CA ALA A 67 11.83 10.45 7.41
C ALA A 67 12.13 10.13 8.89
N ALA A 68 11.36 9.24 9.51
CA ALA A 68 11.64 8.78 10.88
C ALA A 68 12.80 7.80 10.96
N MET A 69 13.08 7.06 9.87
CA MET A 69 14.07 5.97 9.85
C MET A 69 15.35 6.32 9.09
N CYS A 70 15.30 7.30 8.19
CA CYS A 70 16.41 7.60 7.29
C CYS A 70 16.83 9.07 7.43
N PRO A 71 18.11 9.35 7.80
CA PRO A 71 18.63 10.71 7.86
C PRO A 71 18.84 11.29 6.44
N PRO A 72 19.02 12.62 6.29
CA PRO A 72 19.19 13.26 4.98
C PRO A 72 20.32 12.71 4.11
N HIS A 73 21.39 12.22 4.72
CA HIS A 73 22.55 11.63 4.04
C HIS A 73 22.45 10.10 3.87
N GLY A 74 21.33 9.51 4.27
CA GLY A 74 21.08 8.08 4.21
C GLY A 74 20.44 7.62 2.92
N GLY A 75 20.23 6.31 2.81
CA GLY A 75 19.54 5.67 1.69
C GLY A 75 18.40 4.74 2.13
N VAL A 76 17.41 4.63 1.26
CA VAL A 76 16.29 3.71 1.41
C VAL A 76 16.34 2.71 0.26
N LEU A 77 16.54 1.43 0.57
CA LEU A 77 16.46 0.33 -0.41
C LEU A 77 15.00 0.07 -0.74
N CYS A 78 14.61 0.17 -2.00
CA CYS A 78 13.25 -0.10 -2.46
C CYS A 78 13.26 -0.75 -3.85
N HIS A 79 12.14 -1.37 -4.23
CA HIS A 79 12.00 -1.87 -5.60
C HIS A 79 11.93 -0.68 -6.59
N ARG A 80 12.42 -0.89 -7.82
CA ARG A 80 12.39 0.13 -8.88
C ARG A 80 10.98 0.60 -9.22
N GLU A 81 10.00 -0.29 -9.14
CA GLU A 81 8.59 0.00 -9.38
C GLU A 81 7.85 0.51 -8.12
N ALA A 82 8.54 0.64 -6.97
CA ALA A 82 7.90 1.08 -5.74
C ALA A 82 7.22 2.45 -5.92
N HIS A 83 6.00 2.60 -5.39
CA HIS A 83 5.22 3.84 -5.48
C HIS A 83 6.01 5.08 -5.02
N ILE A 84 6.84 4.92 -3.99
CA ILE A 84 7.72 5.98 -3.46
C ILE A 84 8.77 6.46 -4.47
N GLU A 85 9.12 5.65 -5.48
CA GLU A 85 10.02 6.04 -6.57
C GLU A 85 9.25 6.62 -7.74
N VAL A 86 8.20 5.92 -8.21
CA VAL A 86 7.58 6.22 -9.51
C VAL A 86 6.41 7.18 -9.46
N ASP A 87 5.61 7.20 -8.37
CA ASP A 87 4.32 7.88 -8.32
C ASP A 87 4.14 8.88 -7.16
N GLU A 88 5.22 9.32 -6.50
CA GLU A 88 5.17 10.32 -5.43
C GLU A 88 5.91 11.62 -5.75
N CYS A 89 6.26 11.84 -7.03
CA CYS A 89 6.87 13.10 -7.50
C CYS A 89 8.09 13.55 -6.69
N GLY A 90 8.93 12.58 -6.22
CA GLY A 90 10.10 12.87 -5.40
C GLY A 90 9.80 13.27 -3.95
N ALA A 91 8.57 13.10 -3.47
CA ALA A 91 8.18 13.45 -2.11
C ALA A 91 9.04 12.76 -1.03
N PRO A 92 9.47 11.49 -1.15
CA PRO A 92 10.38 10.90 -0.18
C PRO A 92 11.66 11.71 0.03
N GLY A 93 12.32 12.15 -1.05
CA GLY A 93 13.50 13.01 -0.98
C GLY A 93 13.23 14.37 -0.34
N PHE A 94 12.06 14.95 -0.58
CA PHE A 94 11.65 16.22 0.03
C PHE A 94 11.44 16.08 1.55
N TYR A 95 10.73 15.05 2.01
CA TYR A 95 10.42 14.84 3.43
C TYR A 95 11.63 14.37 4.25
N THR A 96 12.51 13.57 3.65
CA THR A 96 13.74 13.10 4.27
C THR A 96 14.88 14.11 4.18
N HIS A 97 14.64 15.27 3.54
CA HIS A 97 15.64 16.33 3.32
C HIS A 97 16.85 15.88 2.48
N GLY A 98 16.66 14.91 1.59
CA GLY A 98 17.69 14.53 0.61
C GLY A 98 18.11 13.06 0.64
N ALA A 99 17.48 12.21 1.44
CA ALA A 99 17.81 10.78 1.42
C ALA A 99 17.61 10.17 0.03
N LYS A 100 18.52 9.26 -0.34
CA LYS A 100 18.54 8.63 -1.65
C LYS A 100 17.66 7.38 -1.67
N LEU A 101 16.79 7.22 -2.68
CA LEU A 101 16.21 5.93 -2.99
C LEU A 101 17.25 5.06 -3.71
N MET A 102 17.50 3.87 -3.20
CA MET A 102 18.48 2.90 -3.69
C MET A 102 17.72 1.75 -4.33
N LEU A 103 17.62 1.79 -5.68
CA LEU A 103 16.72 0.94 -6.43
C LEU A 103 17.26 -0.47 -6.56
N VAL A 104 16.40 -1.45 -6.33
CA VAL A 104 16.70 -2.88 -6.42
C VAL A 104 15.65 -3.53 -7.30
N ASP A 105 16.07 -4.50 -8.12
CA ASP A 105 15.17 -5.24 -9.00
C ASP A 105 14.77 -6.59 -8.36
N GLY A 106 13.58 -7.08 -8.73
CA GLY A 106 13.08 -8.36 -8.28
C GLY A 106 11.79 -8.77 -8.99
N PRO A 107 11.46 -10.07 -9.05
CA PRO A 107 10.29 -10.55 -9.76
C PRO A 107 8.99 -10.10 -9.06
N GLY A 108 7.98 -9.72 -9.85
CA GLY A 108 6.67 -9.30 -9.32
C GLY A 108 6.73 -8.03 -8.45
N ALA A 109 7.70 -7.16 -8.69
CA ALA A 109 8.00 -5.96 -7.90
C ALA A 109 8.33 -6.27 -6.42
N LYS A 110 8.83 -7.48 -6.12
CA LYS A 110 9.26 -7.88 -4.78
C LYS A 110 10.78 -7.74 -4.60
N LEU A 111 11.20 -7.28 -3.43
CA LEU A 111 12.57 -7.41 -2.96
C LEU A 111 12.84 -8.82 -2.44
N THR A 112 14.05 -9.31 -2.65
CA THR A 112 14.54 -10.56 -2.06
C THR A 112 15.80 -10.30 -1.24
N VAL A 113 16.08 -11.17 -0.26
CA VAL A 113 17.31 -11.07 0.56
C VAL A 113 18.56 -11.10 -0.33
N ASP A 114 18.58 -11.95 -1.35
CA ASP A 114 19.71 -12.04 -2.28
C ASP A 114 19.91 -10.76 -3.09
N ALA A 115 18.82 -10.14 -3.55
CA ALA A 115 18.89 -8.87 -4.28
C ALA A 115 19.38 -7.75 -3.37
N LEU A 116 18.90 -7.66 -2.12
CA LEU A 116 19.37 -6.71 -1.14
C LEU A 116 20.85 -6.92 -0.81
N ALA A 117 21.26 -8.15 -0.57
CA ALA A 117 22.67 -8.49 -0.28
C ALA A 117 23.58 -8.05 -1.43
N LYS A 118 23.19 -8.31 -2.69
CA LYS A 118 23.91 -7.84 -3.87
C LYS A 118 23.97 -6.32 -3.99
N ALA A 119 22.90 -5.63 -3.61
CA ALA A 119 22.84 -4.16 -3.66
C ALA A 119 23.72 -3.50 -2.60
N VAL A 120 23.84 -4.08 -1.40
CA VAL A 120 24.65 -3.50 -0.32
C VAL A 120 26.11 -3.91 -0.34
N ALA A 121 26.44 -5.10 -0.86
CA ALA A 121 27.82 -5.64 -0.87
C ALA A 121 28.87 -4.70 -1.48
N PRO A 122 28.63 -3.95 -2.57
CA PRO A 122 29.62 -3.03 -3.14
C PRO A 122 29.75 -1.71 -2.38
N ILE A 123 28.89 -1.42 -1.43
CA ILE A 123 28.88 -0.14 -0.69
C ILE A 123 30.02 -0.15 0.32
N ARG A 124 30.98 0.73 0.12
CA ARG A 124 32.09 0.91 1.06
C ARG A 124 31.61 1.68 2.29
N ASN A 125 32.06 1.25 3.46
CA ASN A 125 31.78 1.95 4.71
C ASN A 125 32.76 3.14 4.87
N ASP A 126 32.54 4.17 4.04
CA ASP A 126 33.32 5.42 4.09
C ASP A 126 32.40 6.64 3.83
N VAL A 127 32.95 7.85 4.02
CA VAL A 127 32.22 9.12 3.91
C VAL A 127 31.81 9.48 2.47
N HIS A 128 32.28 8.76 1.47
CA HIS A 128 32.02 9.05 0.07
C HIS A 128 30.76 8.39 -0.47
N GLN A 129 30.22 7.40 0.24
CA GLN A 129 29.05 6.64 -0.24
C GLN A 129 27.87 6.74 0.74
N VAL A 130 26.67 6.88 0.15
CA VAL A 130 25.42 6.82 0.91
C VAL A 130 25.28 5.44 1.55
N GLN A 131 25.05 5.42 2.85
CA GLN A 131 24.78 4.18 3.60
C GLN A 131 23.29 3.93 3.67
N PRO A 132 22.81 2.69 3.47
CA PRO A 132 21.40 2.36 3.68
C PRO A 132 21.01 2.50 5.15
N HIS A 133 19.79 3.00 5.40
CA HIS A 133 19.21 3.16 6.74
C HIS A 133 17.85 2.49 6.84
N ALA A 134 17.18 2.29 5.70
CA ALA A 134 15.88 1.63 5.68
C ALA A 134 15.71 0.76 4.43
N ILE A 135 14.80 -0.20 4.53
CA ILE A 135 14.22 -0.95 3.42
C ILE A 135 12.74 -0.56 3.34
N SER A 136 12.21 -0.36 2.14
CA SER A 136 10.79 -0.13 1.90
C SER A 136 10.25 -1.19 0.95
N ILE A 137 9.19 -1.89 1.37
CA ILE A 137 8.45 -2.86 0.55
C ILE A 137 7.00 -2.42 0.39
N THR A 138 6.32 -2.87 -0.66
CA THR A 138 4.90 -2.57 -0.90
C THR A 138 4.05 -3.84 -0.78
N GLN A 139 2.95 -3.79 -0.04
CA GLN A 139 2.08 -4.93 0.22
C GLN A 139 0.60 -4.53 -0.01
N ALA A 140 -0.11 -5.05 -1.07
CA ALA A 140 0.47 -5.79 -2.19
C ALA A 140 1.36 -4.90 -3.06
N THR A 141 2.29 -5.53 -3.83
CA THR A 141 3.21 -4.79 -4.71
C THR A 141 2.48 -4.06 -5.84
N GLU A 142 3.18 -3.21 -6.55
CA GLU A 142 2.66 -2.43 -7.70
C GLU A 142 2.21 -3.32 -8.87
N LEU A 143 2.60 -4.59 -8.86
CA LEU A 143 2.12 -5.62 -9.79
C LEU A 143 1.08 -6.57 -9.16
N GLY A 144 0.48 -6.17 -8.04
CA GLY A 144 -0.57 -6.93 -7.35
C GLY A 144 -0.08 -8.21 -6.66
N ARG A 145 1.24 -8.43 -6.56
CA ARG A 145 1.83 -9.62 -5.91
C ARG A 145 1.89 -9.43 -4.39
N VAL A 146 1.76 -10.52 -3.67
CA VAL A 146 1.70 -10.51 -2.20
C VAL A 146 2.93 -11.20 -1.61
N TYR A 147 3.63 -10.52 -0.70
CA TYR A 147 4.67 -11.17 0.11
C TYR A 147 4.03 -12.12 1.12
N ALA A 148 4.49 -13.37 1.15
CA ALA A 148 4.14 -14.30 2.20
C ALA A 148 4.80 -13.88 3.54
N PRO A 149 4.24 -14.29 4.70
CA PRO A 149 4.83 -13.97 6.01
C PRO A 149 6.30 -14.36 6.14
N ALA A 150 6.71 -15.50 5.55
CA ALA A 150 8.09 -15.95 5.56
C ALA A 150 9.02 -15.04 4.74
N GLU A 151 8.53 -14.50 3.61
CA GLU A 151 9.30 -13.55 2.79
C GLU A 151 9.53 -12.24 3.55
N VAL A 152 8.48 -11.68 4.18
CA VAL A 152 8.61 -10.47 5.01
C VAL A 152 9.54 -10.71 6.19
N ALA A 153 9.42 -11.87 6.87
CA ALA A 153 10.28 -12.22 8.00
C ALA A 153 11.76 -12.35 7.60
N ALA A 154 12.06 -12.88 6.40
CA ALA A 154 13.41 -12.94 5.87
C ALA A 154 14.00 -11.53 5.62
N LEU A 155 13.19 -10.61 5.06
CA LEU A 155 13.58 -9.20 4.87
C LEU A 155 13.76 -8.49 6.22
N GLY A 156 12.89 -8.76 7.20
CA GLY A 156 13.02 -8.22 8.56
C GLY A 156 14.26 -8.72 9.29
N ALA A 157 14.63 -9.99 9.09
CA ALA A 157 15.88 -10.53 9.63
C ALA A 157 17.10 -9.87 8.98
N PHE A 158 17.08 -9.67 7.66
CA PHE A 158 18.12 -8.94 6.93
C PHE A 158 18.24 -7.50 7.44
N ALA A 159 17.11 -6.80 7.58
CA ALA A 159 17.09 -5.43 8.10
C ALA A 159 17.74 -5.35 9.48
N ARG A 160 17.34 -6.21 10.42
CA ARG A 160 17.93 -6.27 11.77
C ARG A 160 19.44 -6.53 11.75
N THR A 161 19.90 -7.47 10.94
CA THR A 161 21.33 -7.81 10.84
C THR A 161 22.17 -6.62 10.35
N HIS A 162 21.58 -5.75 9.53
CA HIS A 162 22.24 -4.58 8.95
C HIS A 162 21.92 -3.27 9.69
N GLY A 163 21.16 -3.30 10.79
CA GLY A 163 20.76 -2.10 11.53
C GLY A 163 19.82 -1.18 10.75
N LEU A 164 18.98 -1.74 9.86
CA LEU A 164 18.05 -0.99 9.00
C LEU A 164 16.63 -1.02 9.57
N GLY A 165 15.86 0.05 9.36
CA GLY A 165 14.42 0.01 9.54
C GLY A 165 13.75 -0.72 8.36
N LEU A 166 12.62 -1.42 8.61
CA LEU A 166 11.79 -2.01 7.57
C LEU A 166 10.44 -1.28 7.52
N HIS A 167 10.22 -0.52 6.45
CA HIS A 167 8.95 0.11 6.13
C HIS A 167 8.12 -0.78 5.21
N MET A 168 6.81 -0.83 5.44
CA MET A 168 5.84 -1.45 4.55
C MET A 168 4.83 -0.40 4.08
N ASP A 169 4.84 -0.09 2.79
CA ASP A 169 3.71 0.57 2.14
C ASP A 169 2.56 -0.42 2.06
N GLY A 170 1.54 -0.19 2.87
CA GLY A 170 0.35 -1.02 2.98
C GLY A 170 -0.88 -0.41 2.34
N ALA A 171 -0.74 0.32 1.21
CA ALA A 171 -1.87 0.90 0.48
C ALA A 171 -2.96 -0.13 0.17
N ARG A 172 -2.56 -1.41 -0.02
CA ARG A 172 -3.46 -2.57 -0.18
C ARG A 172 -3.16 -3.70 0.81
N PHE A 173 -2.69 -3.36 2.00
CA PHE A 173 -2.42 -4.32 3.08
C PHE A 173 -3.61 -5.22 3.40
N ALA A 174 -4.82 -4.64 3.41
CA ALA A 174 -6.04 -5.38 3.64
C ALA A 174 -6.25 -6.50 2.60
N ASN A 175 -6.00 -6.21 1.32
CA ASN A 175 -6.12 -7.17 0.23
C ASN A 175 -5.12 -8.32 0.37
N ALA A 176 -3.88 -8.02 0.77
CA ALA A 176 -2.87 -9.03 1.03
C ALA A 176 -3.23 -9.95 2.21
N VAL A 177 -3.70 -9.37 3.33
CA VAL A 177 -4.18 -10.15 4.49
C VAL A 177 -5.38 -11.02 4.12
N ALA A 178 -6.33 -10.47 3.33
CA ALA A 178 -7.49 -11.22 2.85
C ALA A 178 -7.11 -12.40 1.94
N HIS A 179 -6.12 -12.21 1.05
CA HIS A 179 -5.60 -13.25 0.17
C HIS A 179 -4.91 -14.37 0.96
N LEU A 180 -4.03 -14.02 1.88
CA LEU A 180 -3.25 -14.98 2.65
C LEU A 180 -4.05 -15.68 3.76
N GLY A 181 -5.14 -15.08 4.23
CA GLY A 181 -5.90 -15.59 5.37
C GLY A 181 -5.09 -15.65 6.67
N CYS A 182 -4.03 -14.86 6.81
CA CYS A 182 -3.15 -14.84 7.97
C CYS A 182 -3.54 -13.73 8.97
N ALA A 183 -2.93 -13.74 10.16
CA ALA A 183 -3.09 -12.64 11.09
C ALA A 183 -2.29 -11.41 10.60
N PRO A 184 -2.80 -10.17 10.76
CA PRO A 184 -2.07 -8.95 10.39
C PRO A 184 -0.68 -8.86 11.03
N ALA A 185 -0.53 -9.34 12.27
CA ALA A 185 0.73 -9.39 12.99
C ALA A 185 1.81 -10.24 12.31
N ASP A 186 1.41 -11.29 11.58
CA ASP A 186 2.34 -12.21 10.92
C ASP A 186 3.04 -11.56 9.72
N LEU A 187 2.36 -10.59 9.09
CA LEU A 187 2.91 -9.79 7.99
C LEU A 187 3.62 -8.52 8.46
N THR A 188 3.58 -8.20 9.73
CA THR A 188 4.09 -6.92 10.24
C THR A 188 5.05 -7.12 11.40
N VAL A 189 4.61 -6.87 12.64
CA VAL A 189 5.48 -6.83 13.81
C VAL A 189 6.24 -8.14 14.05
N ARG A 190 5.60 -9.29 13.85
CA ARG A 190 6.28 -10.61 13.99
C ARG A 190 7.30 -10.85 12.90
N ALA A 191 7.10 -10.28 11.73
CA ALA A 191 8.03 -10.34 10.62
C ALA A 191 9.14 -9.28 10.68
N GLY A 192 9.10 -8.36 11.64
CA GLY A 192 10.14 -7.36 11.88
C GLY A 192 9.92 -6.04 11.11
N VAL A 193 8.69 -5.75 10.67
CA VAL A 193 8.32 -4.43 10.14
C VAL A 193 8.42 -3.40 11.26
N THR A 194 9.06 -2.28 10.97
CA THR A 194 9.26 -1.16 11.91
C THR A 194 8.13 -0.14 11.81
N ALA A 195 7.68 0.15 10.58
CA ALA A 195 6.60 1.08 10.30
C ALA A 195 5.72 0.58 9.14
N LEU A 196 4.41 0.79 9.27
CA LEU A 196 3.41 0.42 8.26
C LEU A 196 2.58 1.65 7.88
N SER A 197 2.51 1.95 6.60
CA SER A 197 1.49 2.84 6.03
C SER A 197 0.22 2.03 5.79
N PHE A 198 -0.72 2.05 6.75
CA PHE A 198 -1.94 1.24 6.68
C PHE A 198 -2.99 1.95 5.84
N GLY A 199 -3.26 1.43 4.64
CA GLY A 199 -4.18 2.01 3.66
C GLY A 199 -5.65 1.81 4.00
N CYS A 200 -6.42 2.89 4.01
CA CYS A 200 -7.88 2.86 4.19
C CYS A 200 -8.63 3.48 3.02
N VAL A 201 -8.07 4.48 2.34
CA VAL A 201 -8.77 5.25 1.28
C VAL A 201 -9.19 4.34 0.13
N LYS A 202 -8.27 3.54 -0.40
CA LYS A 202 -8.55 2.58 -1.47
C LYS A 202 -9.52 1.48 -1.07
N ASN A 203 -9.74 1.33 0.23
CA ASN A 203 -10.56 0.26 0.83
C ASN A 203 -11.89 0.76 1.40
N GLY A 204 -12.36 1.95 1.00
CA GLY A 204 -13.64 2.52 1.40
C GLY A 204 -13.57 3.64 2.43
N GLY A 205 -12.36 4.08 2.80
CA GLY A 205 -12.14 5.33 3.54
C GLY A 205 -12.32 6.55 2.65
N MET A 206 -12.41 7.73 3.24
CA MET A 206 -12.55 8.99 2.50
C MET A 206 -11.19 9.66 2.27
N ASN A 207 -10.46 9.97 3.35
CA ASN A 207 -9.20 10.72 3.28
C ASN A 207 -8.35 10.52 4.57
N ALA A 208 -8.39 9.32 5.14
CA ALA A 208 -7.59 8.97 6.30
C ALA A 208 -6.79 7.70 6.05
N GLU A 209 -5.49 7.79 6.31
CA GLU A 209 -4.56 6.67 6.34
C GLU A 209 -3.92 6.60 7.72
N ALA A 210 -3.55 5.41 8.18
CA ALA A 210 -2.84 5.27 9.44
C ALA A 210 -1.35 5.00 9.21
N LEU A 211 -0.51 5.84 9.79
CA LEU A 211 0.91 5.56 9.94
C LEU A 211 1.11 4.86 11.30
N VAL A 212 1.47 3.59 11.25
CA VAL A 212 1.63 2.72 12.41
C VAL A 212 3.11 2.46 12.66
N PHE A 213 3.61 2.79 13.84
CA PHE A 213 4.95 2.47 14.29
C PHE A 213 4.91 1.32 15.29
N PHE A 214 5.64 0.24 15.01
CA PHE A 214 5.87 -0.87 15.94
C PHE A 214 7.08 -0.61 16.87
N ASP A 215 7.81 0.48 16.61
CA ASP A 215 8.72 1.14 17.54
C ASP A 215 8.14 2.51 17.91
N PRO A 216 7.52 2.66 19.08
CA PRO A 216 6.88 3.91 19.50
C PRO A 216 7.84 5.11 19.58
N ALA A 217 9.14 4.90 19.73
CA ALA A 217 10.13 5.98 19.78
C ALA A 217 10.17 6.78 18.46
N LEU A 218 9.88 6.15 17.31
CA LEU A 218 9.80 6.81 16.01
C LEU A 218 8.60 7.74 15.89
N ALA A 219 7.54 7.51 16.65
CA ALA A 219 6.35 8.35 16.61
C ALA A 219 6.60 9.77 17.17
N GLU A 220 7.48 9.92 18.14
CA GLU A 220 7.74 11.22 18.78
C GLU A 220 8.31 12.25 17.80
N VAL A 221 9.35 11.89 17.05
CA VAL A 221 9.92 12.79 16.02
C VAL A 221 8.93 12.98 14.87
N THR A 222 8.14 11.95 14.56
CA THR A 222 7.15 12.01 13.49
C THR A 222 5.99 12.94 13.82
N ARG A 223 5.57 13.10 15.07
CA ARG A 223 4.57 14.10 15.48
C ARG A 223 4.98 15.51 15.09
N LEU A 224 6.26 15.86 15.29
CA LEU A 224 6.81 17.16 14.91
C LEU A 224 6.87 17.30 13.37
N ASN A 225 7.36 16.29 12.68
CA ASN A 225 7.44 16.27 11.21
C ASN A 225 6.05 16.34 10.58
N ARG A 226 5.05 15.63 11.11
CA ARG A 226 3.64 15.69 10.67
C ARG A 226 3.08 17.11 10.77
N LYS A 227 3.32 17.82 11.88
CA LYS A 227 2.91 19.23 12.03
C LYS A 227 3.60 20.13 11.02
N ARG A 228 4.93 20.00 10.90
CA ARG A 228 5.76 20.79 9.98
C ARG A 228 5.36 20.59 8.52
N ALA A 229 4.99 19.37 8.15
CA ALA A 229 4.56 18.98 6.81
C ALA A 229 3.10 19.38 6.49
N GLY A 230 2.36 19.96 7.43
CA GLY A 230 0.97 20.39 7.23
C GLY A 230 -0.07 19.26 7.35
N HIS A 231 0.33 18.07 7.78
CA HIS A 231 -0.58 16.92 7.89
C HIS A 231 -1.31 16.80 9.24
N LEU A 232 -1.07 17.70 10.21
CA LEU A 232 -1.83 17.76 11.45
C LEU A 232 -3.05 18.66 11.27
N GLN A 233 -4.17 18.09 10.85
CA GLN A 233 -5.43 18.80 10.58
C GLN A 233 -6.16 19.19 11.87
N SER A 234 -6.86 20.34 11.84
CA SER A 234 -7.50 20.90 13.03
C SER A 234 -8.63 20.06 13.62
N LYS A 235 -9.36 19.30 12.78
CA LYS A 235 -10.46 18.41 13.18
C LYS A 235 -10.04 16.96 12.97
N GLY A 236 -8.97 16.53 13.62
CA GLY A 236 -8.41 15.18 13.50
C GLY A 236 -9.39 14.07 13.84
N ARG A 237 -10.36 14.34 14.71
CA ARG A 237 -11.42 13.39 15.05
C ARG A 237 -12.15 12.79 13.85
N PHE A 238 -12.28 13.51 12.73
CA PHE A 238 -12.92 12.97 11.53
C PHE A 238 -12.02 11.95 10.82
N LEU A 239 -10.69 12.10 10.87
CA LEU A 239 -9.75 11.13 10.34
C LEU A 239 -9.71 9.89 11.25
N ALA A 240 -9.61 10.12 12.57
CA ALA A 240 -9.62 9.04 13.55
C ALA A 240 -10.92 8.20 13.49
N ALA A 241 -12.08 8.85 13.32
CA ALA A 241 -13.37 8.17 13.16
C ALA A 241 -13.39 7.21 11.97
N GLN A 242 -12.80 7.61 10.83
CA GLN A 242 -12.70 6.76 9.65
C GLN A 242 -11.85 5.51 9.94
N LEU A 243 -10.67 5.70 10.53
CA LEU A 243 -9.75 4.60 10.86
C LEU A 243 -10.39 3.61 11.83
N LEU A 244 -11.02 4.11 12.90
CA LEU A 244 -11.72 3.25 13.86
C LEU A 244 -12.88 2.49 13.19
N ALA A 245 -13.68 3.15 12.35
CA ALA A 245 -14.77 2.48 11.62
C ALA A 245 -14.27 1.37 10.68
N MET A 246 -13.08 1.55 10.10
CA MET A 246 -12.48 0.55 9.23
C MET A 246 -12.00 -0.69 10.02
N ILE A 247 -11.31 -0.50 11.15
CA ILE A 247 -10.72 -1.63 11.88
C ILE A 247 -11.69 -2.29 12.86
N GLU A 248 -12.58 -1.52 13.49
CA GLU A 248 -13.60 -2.07 14.38
C GLU A 248 -14.58 -2.94 13.59
N HIS A 249 -14.87 -4.11 14.10
CA HIS A 249 -15.77 -5.09 13.47
C HIS A 249 -15.32 -5.60 12.09
N GLY A 250 -14.05 -5.49 11.74
CA GLY A 250 -13.45 -6.15 10.59
C GLY A 250 -13.82 -5.57 9.21
N LEU A 251 -14.40 -4.37 9.14
CA LEU A 251 -14.83 -3.76 7.87
C LEU A 251 -13.73 -3.70 6.82
N TRP A 252 -12.50 -3.32 7.24
CA TRP A 252 -11.33 -3.26 6.36
C TRP A 252 -11.05 -4.59 5.63
N LEU A 253 -11.30 -5.72 6.30
CA LEU A 253 -11.05 -7.05 5.76
C LEU A 253 -12.22 -7.54 4.89
N ASP A 254 -13.46 -7.19 5.25
CA ASP A 254 -14.63 -7.53 4.46
C ASP A 254 -14.63 -6.79 3.12
N ASN A 255 -14.26 -5.51 3.12
CA ASN A 255 -14.10 -4.72 1.91
C ASN A 255 -13.00 -5.30 1.00
N ALA A 256 -11.87 -5.68 1.57
CA ALA A 256 -10.77 -6.28 0.81
C ALA A 256 -11.15 -7.63 0.21
N ARG A 257 -11.88 -8.48 0.95
CA ARG A 257 -12.41 -9.76 0.43
C ARG A 257 -13.33 -9.55 -0.75
N ALA A 258 -14.23 -8.56 -0.68
CA ALA A 258 -15.13 -8.22 -1.78
C ALA A 258 -14.36 -7.76 -3.03
N ALA A 259 -13.37 -6.90 -2.85
CA ALA A 259 -12.52 -6.44 -3.96
C ALA A 259 -11.71 -7.59 -4.59
N ASN A 260 -11.09 -8.46 -3.77
CA ASN A 260 -10.32 -9.61 -4.26
C ASN A 260 -11.23 -10.64 -4.96
N ALA A 261 -12.45 -10.88 -4.45
CA ALA A 261 -13.39 -11.79 -5.10
C ALA A 261 -13.81 -11.30 -6.49
N ALA A 262 -14.05 -9.98 -6.64
CA ALA A 262 -14.35 -9.38 -7.92
C ALA A 262 -13.16 -9.47 -8.91
N ALA A 263 -11.93 -9.32 -8.42
CA ALA A 263 -10.73 -9.52 -9.24
C ALA A 263 -10.57 -10.98 -9.68
N ALA A 264 -10.81 -11.92 -8.78
CA ALA A 264 -10.73 -13.34 -9.07
C ALA A 264 -11.74 -13.78 -10.13
N GLU A 265 -12.96 -13.22 -10.14
CA GLU A 265 -13.98 -13.49 -11.18
C GLU A 265 -13.48 -13.08 -12.57
N ILE A 266 -12.87 -11.89 -12.69
CA ILE A 266 -12.28 -11.42 -13.95
C ILE A 266 -11.08 -12.29 -14.34
N ALA A 267 -10.19 -12.56 -13.39
CA ALA A 267 -8.98 -13.35 -13.63
C ALA A 267 -9.28 -14.77 -14.15
N ALA A 268 -10.36 -15.38 -13.67
CA ALA A 268 -10.76 -16.75 -14.04
C ALA A 268 -11.01 -16.93 -15.55
N VAL A 269 -11.30 -15.86 -16.28
CA VAL A 269 -11.55 -15.90 -17.73
C VAL A 269 -10.37 -15.40 -18.57
N CYS A 270 -9.32 -14.85 -17.93
CA CYS A 270 -8.19 -14.28 -18.65
C CYS A 270 -7.21 -15.32 -19.20
N GLY A 271 -7.12 -16.51 -18.60
CA GLY A 271 -6.21 -17.58 -19.06
C GLY A 271 -4.78 -17.08 -19.27
N ASP A 272 -4.19 -17.40 -20.42
CA ASP A 272 -2.82 -17.03 -20.79
C ASP A 272 -2.63 -15.52 -21.04
N ARG A 273 -3.69 -14.74 -20.98
CA ARG A 273 -3.60 -13.27 -21.05
C ARG A 273 -3.13 -12.63 -19.75
N LEU A 274 -3.15 -13.36 -18.61
CA LEU A 274 -2.64 -12.82 -17.35
C LEU A 274 -1.12 -12.62 -17.44
N LEU A 275 -0.68 -11.39 -17.14
CA LEU A 275 0.75 -11.04 -17.09
C LEU A 275 1.36 -11.33 -15.73
N GLU A 276 0.53 -11.26 -14.67
CA GLU A 276 0.90 -11.57 -13.28
C GLU A 276 -0.20 -12.40 -12.63
N PRO A 277 0.13 -13.29 -11.69
CA PRO A 277 -0.87 -13.95 -10.82
C PRO A 277 -1.67 -12.92 -10.03
N VAL A 278 -2.99 -13.10 -9.96
CA VAL A 278 -3.88 -12.20 -9.24
C VAL A 278 -3.95 -12.62 -7.77
N GLU A 279 -3.26 -11.87 -6.91
CA GLU A 279 -3.15 -12.14 -5.46
C GLU A 279 -3.81 -11.02 -4.63
N ALA A 280 -4.30 -9.95 -5.29
CA ALA A 280 -5.02 -8.84 -4.67
C ALA A 280 -6.19 -8.42 -5.57
N ASN A 281 -6.49 -7.12 -5.63
CA ASN A 281 -7.56 -6.56 -6.43
C ASN A 281 -7.10 -5.93 -7.75
N GLU A 282 -5.86 -6.18 -8.16
CA GLU A 282 -5.27 -5.70 -9.42
C GLU A 282 -5.06 -6.86 -10.39
N ILE A 283 -5.46 -6.65 -11.64
CA ILE A 283 -5.35 -7.63 -12.71
C ILE A 283 -4.55 -6.98 -13.85
N PHE A 284 -3.41 -7.57 -14.16
CA PHE A 284 -2.58 -7.18 -15.30
C PHE A 284 -2.81 -8.15 -16.44
N VAL A 285 -3.35 -7.65 -17.55
CA VAL A 285 -3.81 -8.47 -18.65
C VAL A 285 -3.26 -7.97 -19.96
N SER A 286 -2.84 -8.89 -20.82
CA SER A 286 -2.44 -8.62 -22.20
C SER A 286 -3.67 -8.35 -23.05
N LEU A 287 -3.73 -7.15 -23.64
CA LEU A 287 -4.79 -6.72 -24.56
C LEU A 287 -4.14 -6.01 -25.75
N ALA A 288 -4.40 -6.47 -26.95
CA ALA A 288 -4.03 -5.71 -28.13
C ALA A 288 -4.75 -4.35 -28.15
N PRO A 289 -4.18 -3.30 -28.78
CA PRO A 289 -4.82 -1.97 -28.82
C PRO A 289 -6.27 -1.99 -29.37
N ALA A 290 -6.55 -2.85 -30.34
CA ALA A 290 -7.89 -3.02 -30.90
C ALA A 290 -8.87 -3.67 -29.90
N GLU A 291 -8.41 -4.65 -29.10
CA GLU A 291 -9.19 -5.30 -28.05
C GLU A 291 -9.51 -4.31 -26.92
N ALA A 292 -8.50 -3.55 -26.47
CA ALA A 292 -8.67 -2.51 -25.47
C ALA A 292 -9.68 -1.44 -25.93
N ALA A 293 -9.59 -1.01 -27.20
CA ALA A 293 -10.54 -0.08 -27.79
C ALA A 293 -11.96 -0.67 -27.87
N ALA A 294 -12.10 -1.96 -28.20
CA ALA A 294 -13.39 -2.65 -28.24
C ALA A 294 -14.06 -2.75 -26.87
N LEU A 295 -13.28 -3.02 -25.82
CA LEU A 295 -13.77 -3.03 -24.43
C LEU A 295 -14.18 -1.61 -23.99
N ARG A 296 -13.39 -0.58 -24.28
CA ARG A 296 -13.72 0.82 -23.97
C ARG A 296 -14.99 1.29 -24.70
N LYS A 297 -15.22 0.86 -25.94
CA LYS A 297 -16.45 1.13 -26.68
C LYS A 297 -17.70 0.52 -26.01
N GLN A 298 -17.54 -0.56 -25.27
CA GLN A 298 -18.60 -1.18 -24.47
C GLN A 298 -18.79 -0.46 -23.11
N GLY A 299 -17.99 0.58 -22.83
CA GLY A 299 -18.09 1.40 -21.62
C GLY A 299 -17.21 0.95 -20.46
N PHE A 300 -16.28 0.02 -20.67
CA PHE A 300 -15.30 -0.35 -19.67
C PHE A 300 -14.12 0.65 -19.67
N ASP A 301 -13.77 1.16 -18.51
CA ASP A 301 -12.74 2.18 -18.32
C ASP A 301 -11.62 1.60 -17.45
N PHE A 302 -10.40 1.58 -17.97
CA PHE A 302 -9.19 1.04 -17.33
C PHE A 302 -7.94 1.71 -17.90
N TYR A 303 -6.80 1.58 -17.19
CA TYR A 303 -5.53 2.13 -17.66
C TYR A 303 -4.81 1.18 -18.62
N ASP A 304 -4.22 1.75 -19.67
CA ASP A 304 -3.17 1.07 -20.41
C ASP A 304 -1.96 0.90 -19.48
N TRP A 305 -1.26 -0.21 -19.62
CA TRP A 305 -0.08 -0.50 -18.84
C TRP A 305 1.12 -0.74 -19.75
N PRO A 306 2.33 -0.30 -19.39
CA PRO A 306 3.51 -0.62 -20.16
C PRO A 306 3.70 -2.14 -20.25
N ALA A 307 3.95 -2.64 -21.47
CA ALA A 307 4.31 -4.04 -21.62
C ALA A 307 5.62 -4.33 -20.87
N PRO A 308 5.75 -5.48 -20.18
CA PRO A 308 6.99 -5.84 -19.49
C PRO A 308 8.19 -5.76 -20.44
N ALA A 309 9.23 -5.00 -20.06
CA ALA A 309 10.43 -4.78 -20.88
C ALA A 309 11.22 -6.09 -21.18
N ASN A 310 10.93 -7.17 -20.44
CA ASN A 310 11.72 -8.41 -20.45
C ASN A 310 11.15 -9.55 -21.31
N GLY A 311 10.24 -9.28 -22.25
CA GLY A 311 9.83 -10.25 -23.27
C GLY A 311 9.18 -11.55 -22.75
N SER A 312 8.80 -11.64 -21.48
CA SER A 312 8.10 -12.79 -20.91
C SER A 312 6.60 -12.82 -21.27
N GLY A 313 6.10 -11.78 -21.93
CA GLY A 313 4.77 -11.76 -22.52
C GLY A 313 4.83 -12.31 -23.93
N HIS A 314 4.08 -13.33 -24.23
CA HIS A 314 3.91 -13.95 -25.55
C HIS A 314 3.50 -12.89 -26.60
N GLY A 315 4.43 -12.12 -27.18
CA GLY A 315 4.26 -11.29 -28.37
C GLY A 315 3.12 -10.25 -28.35
N HIS A 316 2.65 -9.82 -27.20
CA HIS A 316 1.50 -8.93 -27.07
C HIS A 316 1.89 -7.45 -27.18
N GLU A 317 1.28 -6.75 -28.13
CA GLU A 317 1.55 -5.34 -28.43
C GLU A 317 1.01 -4.35 -27.39
N GLY A 318 0.29 -4.82 -26.35
CA GLY A 318 -0.29 -3.97 -25.31
C GLY A 318 -0.66 -4.72 -24.04
N ALA A 319 -0.74 -3.97 -22.94
CA ALA A 319 -1.20 -4.46 -21.65
C ALA A 319 -2.16 -3.46 -21.01
N ALA A 320 -3.01 -3.95 -20.10
CA ALA A 320 -3.92 -3.13 -19.30
C ALA A 320 -3.86 -3.54 -17.83
N ARG A 321 -4.03 -2.54 -16.95
CA ARG A 321 -4.29 -2.75 -15.54
C ARG A 321 -5.76 -2.54 -15.26
N LEU A 322 -6.42 -3.56 -14.74
CA LEU A 322 -7.79 -3.52 -14.24
C LEU A 322 -7.74 -3.56 -12.72
N VAL A 323 -8.54 -2.73 -12.07
CA VAL A 323 -8.61 -2.66 -10.60
C VAL A 323 -10.05 -2.78 -10.16
N THR A 324 -10.33 -3.69 -9.24
CA THR A 324 -11.61 -3.82 -8.57
C THR A 324 -11.60 -3.12 -7.21
N ALA A 325 -12.76 -2.76 -6.71
CA ALA A 325 -12.92 -2.09 -5.43
C ALA A 325 -13.93 -2.84 -4.56
N TRP A 326 -14.01 -2.48 -3.29
CA TRP A 326 -14.91 -3.06 -2.31
C TRP A 326 -16.39 -3.06 -2.75
N ASN A 327 -16.78 -2.09 -3.58
CA ASN A 327 -18.16 -1.89 -4.07
C ASN A 327 -18.27 -2.06 -5.59
N SER A 328 -17.36 -2.79 -6.23
CA SER A 328 -17.48 -3.11 -7.66
C SER A 328 -18.80 -3.84 -7.92
N PRO A 329 -19.74 -3.30 -8.74
CA PRO A 329 -21.04 -3.92 -8.95
C PRO A 329 -20.87 -5.28 -9.63
N VAL A 330 -21.52 -6.31 -9.09
CA VAL A 330 -21.41 -7.70 -9.55
C VAL A 330 -21.77 -7.84 -11.05
N ASP A 331 -22.82 -7.16 -11.49
CA ASP A 331 -23.26 -7.15 -12.88
C ASP A 331 -22.19 -6.57 -13.82
N GLN A 332 -21.45 -5.53 -13.39
CA GLN A 332 -20.38 -4.91 -14.17
C GLN A 332 -19.12 -5.79 -14.20
N VAL A 333 -18.78 -6.44 -13.08
CA VAL A 333 -17.68 -7.41 -12.98
C VAL A 333 -17.94 -8.56 -13.96
N SER A 334 -19.11 -9.19 -13.87
CA SER A 334 -19.51 -10.29 -14.76
C SER A 334 -19.62 -9.85 -16.22
N ALA A 335 -20.04 -8.60 -16.49
CA ALA A 335 -20.05 -8.07 -17.86
C ALA A 335 -18.65 -7.94 -18.44
N LEU A 336 -17.69 -7.40 -17.67
CA LEU A 336 -16.28 -7.32 -18.10
C LEU A 336 -15.67 -8.70 -18.31
N ALA A 337 -15.90 -9.64 -17.38
CA ALA A 337 -15.42 -11.00 -17.51
C ALA A 337 -15.93 -11.67 -18.82
N ARG A 338 -17.24 -11.55 -19.12
CA ARG A 338 -17.80 -12.05 -20.40
C ARG A 338 -17.20 -11.35 -21.62
N ALA A 339 -16.97 -10.06 -21.55
CA ALA A 339 -16.40 -9.30 -22.66
C ALA A 339 -14.95 -9.71 -22.94
N ILE A 340 -14.14 -9.97 -21.90
CA ILE A 340 -12.77 -10.48 -22.04
C ILE A 340 -12.78 -11.93 -22.57
N ALA A 341 -13.67 -12.79 -22.09
CA ALA A 341 -13.80 -14.16 -22.57
C ALA A 341 -14.21 -14.27 -24.06
N ALA A 342 -14.78 -13.21 -24.62
CA ALA A 342 -15.20 -13.13 -26.02
C ALA A 342 -14.12 -12.56 -26.97
N LEU A 343 -12.97 -12.12 -26.45
CA LEU A 343 -11.81 -11.67 -27.25
C LEU A 343 -11.03 -12.84 -27.82
#